data_58df378131d95bb2978e85a77ced3892
#
_entry.id   58df378131d95bb2978e85a77ced3892
#
_cell.length_a   1.000
_cell.length_b   1.000
_cell.length_c   1.000
_cell.angle_alpha   90.00
_cell.angle_beta   90.00
_cell.angle_gamma   90.00
#
_symmetry.space_group_name_H-M   'P 1'
#
loop_
_entity.id
_entity.type
_entity.pdbx_description
1 polymer ?
#
loop_
_entity_poly.entity_id
_entity_poly.type
_entity_poly.pdbx_seq_one_letter_code
_entity_poly.pdbx_strand_id
1 'polypeptide(L)'
;MITKTLRFTLLALTATAVFSSCKGKNDPSTPTPNIKHAERKDVIGKVEQITIYRYDQKGQVTSSTVTTYDRQLHPLTAVYLSMENGKLVPSIDHRYTYDSEGHLINHKYGEVGFPGFEKKYTYLNGLLMRYERYSEEVKRNTKTVLYTNDNGKRVSSYISEQDEKATMSTEKYSSFTYKDGKEIETVYSDKARTKIVMVAETIYDDLGRIIQQEIRGIDMYSGKPQKYHHHSETKYGIFGEELSALYDSYDEKGTATMRDLDVLTYTKYNDQGLPIEGIETSAGRQEKITIEYKFFK
;
A
#
# COMPACT_ATOMS: atom_id res chain seq x y z
N MET A 1 11.56 -15.43 27.68
CA MET A 1 11.08 -15.67 26.30
C MET A 1 10.48 -14.36 25.81
N ILE A 2 11.23 -13.63 25.02
CA ILE A 2 10.77 -12.33 24.49
C ILE A 2 10.25 -12.62 23.10
N THR A 3 8.94 -12.65 22.95
CA THR A 3 8.25 -12.71 21.67
C THR A 3 8.56 -11.42 20.92
N LYS A 4 9.46 -11.49 19.94
CA LYS A 4 9.63 -10.42 18.95
C LYS A 4 8.34 -10.35 18.13
N THR A 5 7.49 -9.45 18.48
CA THR A 5 6.34 -9.07 17.65
C THR A 5 6.91 -8.48 16.37
N LEU A 6 6.90 -9.27 15.32
CA LEU A 6 7.23 -8.85 13.97
C LEU A 6 6.14 -7.86 13.55
N ARG A 7 6.46 -6.58 13.62
CA ARG A 7 5.62 -5.53 13.02
C ARG A 7 5.81 -5.62 11.51
N PHE A 8 5.06 -6.51 10.88
CA PHE A 8 4.80 -6.39 9.45
C PHE A 8 3.90 -5.18 9.29
N THR A 9 4.49 -4.12 8.79
CA THR A 9 3.73 -3.02 8.22
C THR A 9 2.92 -3.64 7.10
N LEU A 10 1.61 -3.74 7.31
CA LEU A 10 0.66 -4.18 6.30
C LEU A 10 0.63 -3.06 5.25
N LEU A 11 1.54 -3.15 4.28
CA LEU A 11 1.47 -2.32 3.08
C LEU A 11 0.23 -2.76 2.31
N ALA A 12 -0.91 -2.21 2.68
CA ALA A 12 -2.05 -2.22 1.81
C ALA A 12 -1.62 -1.48 0.55
N LEU A 13 -1.63 -2.16 -0.59
CA LEU A 13 -1.52 -1.53 -1.90
C LEU A 13 -2.61 -0.46 -2.04
N THR A 14 -2.30 0.73 -1.59
CA THR A 14 -2.97 1.95 -2.01
C THR A 14 -1.86 2.81 -2.57
N ALA A 15 -1.86 2.85 -3.85
CA ALA A 15 -0.87 3.43 -4.72
C ALA A 15 -0.74 4.94 -4.64
N THR A 16 0.48 5.52 -4.74
CA THR A 16 0.58 6.89 -5.24
C THR A 16 1.92 7.64 -5.25
N ALA A 17 2.26 8.40 -6.24
CA ALA A 17 3.48 9.19 -6.42
C ALA A 17 3.34 10.72 -6.42
N VAL A 18 4.36 11.51 -5.98
CA VAL A 18 4.72 12.86 -6.49
C VAL A 18 6.20 13.20 -6.36
N PHE A 19 6.72 13.89 -7.34
CA PHE A 19 8.07 14.42 -7.41
C PHE A 19 8.22 15.79 -6.74
N SER A 20 9.26 15.96 -5.92
CA SER A 20 9.88 17.25 -5.67
C SER A 20 11.38 17.16 -5.96
N SER A 21 11.87 18.07 -6.81
CA SER A 21 13.26 18.12 -7.24
C SER A 21 14.16 18.71 -6.15
N CYS A 22 15.03 17.90 -5.56
CA CYS A 22 16.22 18.41 -4.89
C CYS A 22 17.33 18.55 -5.92
N LYS A 23 17.80 19.79 -6.21
CA LYS A 23 19.01 20.07 -6.95
C LYS A 23 20.23 19.67 -6.11
N GLY A 24 20.72 18.44 -6.27
CA GLY A 24 22.06 18.04 -5.87
C GLY A 24 23.06 18.43 -6.96
N LYS A 25 24.20 19.03 -6.58
CA LYS A 25 25.30 19.36 -7.50
C LYS A 25 25.84 18.05 -8.10
N ASN A 26 25.73 17.92 -9.42
CA ASN A 26 26.35 16.85 -10.19
C ASN A 26 27.85 17.04 -10.27
N ASP A 27 28.58 16.02 -9.88
CA ASP A 27 30.01 15.86 -10.22
C ASP A 27 30.11 15.27 -11.65
N PRO A 28 30.80 15.93 -12.62
CA PRO A 28 30.81 15.51 -14.00
C PRO A 28 31.97 14.57 -14.30
N SER A 29 31.89 13.29 -13.96
CA SER A 29 32.87 12.33 -14.52
C SER A 29 32.38 10.87 -14.41
N THR A 30 31.40 10.50 -15.21
CA THR A 30 31.30 9.22 -15.92
C THR A 30 30.05 9.28 -16.83
N PRO A 31 30.14 9.01 -18.13
CA PRO A 31 28.96 8.93 -18.96
C PRO A 31 28.17 7.68 -18.52
N THR A 32 27.09 7.90 -17.76
CA THR A 32 26.09 6.85 -17.51
C THR A 32 25.55 6.42 -18.86
N PRO A 33 25.58 5.12 -19.21
CA PRO A 33 24.97 4.67 -20.45
C PRO A 33 23.53 5.16 -20.49
N ASN A 34 23.10 5.68 -21.62
CA ASN A 34 21.76 6.19 -21.83
C ASN A 34 20.78 5.00 -21.91
N ILE A 35 20.61 4.28 -20.80
CA ILE A 35 19.70 3.15 -20.69
C ILE A 35 18.28 3.71 -20.70
N LYS A 36 17.57 3.44 -21.79
CA LYS A 36 16.13 3.75 -21.86
C LYS A 36 15.42 2.82 -20.88
N HIS A 37 14.99 3.37 -19.73
CA HIS A 37 14.18 2.61 -18.78
C HIS A 37 12.83 2.26 -19.40
N ALA A 38 12.34 1.04 -19.12
CA ALA A 38 11.02 0.61 -19.54
C ALA A 38 9.93 1.42 -18.81
N GLU A 39 8.90 1.79 -19.54
CA GLU A 39 7.69 2.40 -18.99
C GLU A 39 6.60 1.32 -18.80
N ARG A 40 5.58 1.60 -17.98
CA ARG A 40 4.47 0.65 -17.75
C ARG A 40 3.85 0.13 -19.06
N LYS A 41 3.66 0.99 -20.06
CA LYS A 41 3.13 0.62 -21.38
C LYS A 41 4.00 -0.40 -22.12
N ASP A 42 5.29 -0.47 -21.83
CA ASP A 42 6.24 -1.37 -22.50
C ASP A 42 6.15 -2.81 -21.95
N VAL A 43 5.57 -2.98 -20.76
CA VAL A 43 5.49 -4.27 -20.03
C VAL A 43 4.08 -4.85 -19.94
N ILE A 44 3.03 -4.02 -20.16
CA ILE A 44 1.64 -4.48 -20.25
C ILE A 44 1.54 -5.58 -21.32
N GLY A 45 0.87 -6.67 -20.97
CA GLY A 45 0.66 -7.85 -21.85
C GLY A 45 1.88 -8.75 -21.99
N LYS A 46 3.02 -8.43 -21.39
CA LYS A 46 4.27 -9.19 -21.53
C LYS A 46 4.68 -9.94 -20.27
N VAL A 47 4.64 -9.28 -19.11
CA VAL A 47 5.11 -9.86 -17.85
C VAL A 47 4.01 -10.67 -17.17
N GLU A 48 4.26 -11.97 -16.97
CA GLU A 48 3.38 -12.90 -16.28
C GLU A 48 3.70 -12.97 -14.77
N GLN A 49 5.01 -12.92 -14.42
CA GLN A 49 5.46 -13.05 -13.04
C GLN A 49 6.71 -12.23 -12.80
N ILE A 50 6.80 -11.70 -11.60
CA ILE A 50 8.00 -11.07 -11.04
C ILE A 50 8.36 -11.81 -9.77
N THR A 51 9.64 -12.14 -9.62
CA THR A 51 10.21 -12.69 -8.38
C THR A 51 11.29 -11.75 -7.88
N ILE A 52 11.15 -11.25 -6.67
CA ILE A 52 12.13 -10.38 -5.99
C ILE A 52 12.77 -11.19 -4.87
N TYR A 53 14.08 -11.34 -4.89
CA TYR A 53 14.87 -11.94 -3.83
C TYR A 53 15.56 -10.85 -3.02
N ARG A 54 15.55 -10.97 -1.68
CA ARG A 54 16.26 -10.10 -0.74
C ARG A 54 17.42 -10.85 -0.14
N TYR A 55 18.53 -10.15 0.07
CA TYR A 55 19.79 -10.74 0.53
C TYR A 55 20.28 -10.01 1.77
N ASP A 56 20.84 -10.76 2.71
CA ASP A 56 21.56 -10.20 3.85
C ASP A 56 22.95 -9.64 3.41
N GLN A 57 23.67 -9.08 4.38
CA GLN A 57 25.00 -8.52 4.15
C GLN A 57 26.06 -9.57 3.74
N LYS A 58 25.78 -10.87 3.94
CA LYS A 58 26.64 -11.99 3.55
C LYS A 58 26.29 -12.52 2.16
N GLY A 59 25.28 -11.94 1.49
CA GLY A 59 24.81 -12.38 0.19
C GLY A 59 23.94 -13.65 0.23
N GLN A 60 23.37 -13.99 1.39
CA GLN A 60 22.44 -15.11 1.53
C GLN A 60 21.00 -14.59 1.35
N VAL A 61 20.17 -15.36 0.62
CA VAL A 61 18.76 -15.04 0.47
C VAL A 61 18.06 -15.11 1.82
N THR A 62 17.37 -14.04 2.21
CA THR A 62 16.60 -13.94 3.46
C THR A 62 15.11 -14.11 3.23
N SER A 63 14.62 -13.60 2.10
CA SER A 63 13.20 -13.68 1.73
C SER A 63 13.03 -13.53 0.21
N SER A 64 11.83 -13.84 -0.26
CA SER A 64 11.43 -13.61 -1.64
C SER A 64 9.97 -13.18 -1.71
N THR A 65 9.64 -12.42 -2.73
CA THR A 65 8.25 -12.09 -3.09
C THR A 65 7.99 -12.55 -4.52
N VAL A 66 6.96 -13.36 -4.73
CA VAL A 66 6.53 -13.82 -6.06
C VAL A 66 5.17 -13.21 -6.36
N THR A 67 5.10 -12.35 -7.37
CA THR A 67 3.84 -11.72 -7.81
C THR A 67 3.52 -12.18 -9.22
N THR A 68 2.29 -12.69 -9.45
CA THR A 68 1.78 -13.01 -10.77
C THR A 68 0.79 -11.94 -11.24
N TYR A 69 0.73 -11.73 -12.54
CA TYR A 69 -0.07 -10.67 -13.16
C TYR A 69 -0.96 -11.20 -14.27
N ASP A 70 -2.06 -10.52 -14.54
CA ASP A 70 -2.79 -10.65 -15.79
C ASP A 70 -2.12 -9.83 -16.92
N ARG A 71 -2.71 -9.87 -18.13
CA ARG A 71 -2.19 -9.13 -19.29
C ARG A 71 -2.32 -7.61 -19.17
N GLN A 72 -3.11 -7.09 -18.23
CA GLN A 72 -3.27 -5.67 -17.94
C GLN A 72 -2.32 -5.19 -16.81
N LEU A 73 -1.46 -6.09 -16.30
CA LEU A 73 -0.61 -5.88 -15.13
C LEU A 73 -1.39 -5.65 -13.82
N HIS A 74 -2.56 -6.26 -13.71
CA HIS A 74 -3.20 -6.38 -12.40
C HIS A 74 -2.57 -7.57 -11.67
N PRO A 75 -2.13 -7.42 -10.40
CA PRO A 75 -1.62 -8.55 -9.63
C PRO A 75 -2.73 -9.56 -9.37
N LEU A 76 -2.49 -10.85 -9.69
CA LEU A 76 -3.40 -11.94 -9.39
C LEU A 76 -3.06 -12.61 -8.06
N THR A 77 -1.78 -12.80 -7.79
CA THR A 77 -1.28 -13.32 -6.52
C THR A 77 -0.03 -12.57 -6.10
N ALA A 78 0.22 -12.46 -4.80
CA ALA A 78 1.52 -12.09 -4.26
C ALA A 78 1.83 -13.01 -3.06
N VAL A 79 2.88 -13.82 -3.19
CA VAL A 79 3.31 -14.75 -2.16
C VAL A 79 4.63 -14.28 -1.58
N TYR A 80 4.65 -14.04 -0.28
CA TYR A 80 5.86 -13.75 0.47
C TYR A 80 6.43 -15.05 1.02
N LEU A 81 7.72 -15.27 0.79
CA LEU A 81 8.44 -16.44 1.26
C LEU A 81 9.52 -15.98 2.25
N SER A 82 9.59 -16.64 3.38
CA SER A 82 10.61 -16.43 4.41
C SER A 82 11.59 -17.60 4.43
N MET A 83 12.82 -17.34 4.84
CA MET A 83 13.82 -18.38 4.97
C MET A 83 13.61 -19.16 6.26
N GLU A 84 13.31 -20.46 6.14
CA GLU A 84 13.17 -21.39 7.26
C GLU A 84 14.01 -22.64 7.01
N ASN A 85 14.91 -22.94 7.94
CA ASN A 85 15.79 -24.13 7.84
C ASN A 85 16.53 -24.24 6.49
N GLY A 86 16.97 -23.11 5.92
CA GLY A 86 17.71 -23.04 4.66
C GLY A 86 16.84 -23.19 3.40
N LYS A 87 15.52 -23.10 3.52
CA LYS A 87 14.59 -23.15 2.39
C LYS A 87 13.62 -21.96 2.45
N LEU A 88 13.26 -21.44 1.28
CA LEU A 88 12.17 -20.46 1.16
C LEU A 88 10.83 -21.17 1.30
N VAL A 89 10.04 -20.77 2.30
CA VAL A 89 8.68 -21.28 2.54
C VAL A 89 7.67 -20.15 2.49
N PRO A 90 6.47 -20.37 1.93
CA PRO A 90 5.44 -19.35 1.91
C PRO A 90 5.03 -18.95 3.34
N SER A 91 5.02 -17.64 3.60
CA SER A 91 4.63 -17.07 4.89
C SER A 91 3.33 -16.27 4.81
N ILE A 92 3.14 -15.48 3.74
CA ILE A 92 1.93 -14.70 3.51
C ILE A 92 1.49 -14.91 2.06
N ASP A 93 0.18 -15.09 1.86
CA ASP A 93 -0.45 -15.24 0.55
C ASP A 93 -1.51 -14.15 0.35
N HIS A 94 -1.43 -13.47 -0.81
CA HIS A 94 -2.42 -12.52 -1.27
C HIS A 94 -3.00 -13.00 -2.60
N ARG A 95 -4.33 -12.93 -2.74
CA ARG A 95 -5.05 -13.27 -3.99
C ARG A 95 -6.02 -12.17 -4.34
N TYR A 96 -6.00 -11.77 -5.58
CA TYR A 96 -6.80 -10.66 -6.09
C TYR A 96 -7.72 -11.14 -7.20
N THR A 97 -8.92 -10.60 -7.27
CA THR A 97 -9.88 -10.85 -8.34
C THR A 97 -10.45 -9.54 -8.84
N TYR A 98 -10.55 -9.41 -10.16
CA TYR A 98 -11.01 -8.20 -10.83
C TYR A 98 -12.28 -8.50 -11.63
N ASP A 99 -13.10 -7.48 -11.84
CA ASP A 99 -14.20 -7.53 -12.80
C ASP A 99 -13.68 -7.32 -14.25
N SER A 100 -14.61 -7.36 -15.22
CA SER A 100 -14.28 -7.16 -16.64
C SER A 100 -13.78 -5.75 -16.98
N GLU A 101 -14.02 -4.78 -16.09
CA GLU A 101 -13.59 -3.38 -16.25
C GLU A 101 -12.24 -3.12 -15.58
N GLY A 102 -11.68 -4.13 -14.88
CA GLY A 102 -10.40 -4.06 -14.18
C GLY A 102 -10.49 -3.52 -12.74
N HIS A 103 -11.70 -3.38 -12.18
CA HIS A 103 -11.85 -3.01 -10.79
C HIS A 103 -11.58 -4.20 -9.86
N LEU A 104 -10.83 -4.00 -8.80
CA LEU A 104 -10.59 -5.00 -7.76
C LEU A 104 -11.89 -5.32 -7.02
N ILE A 105 -12.45 -6.52 -7.19
CA ILE A 105 -13.69 -6.94 -6.52
C ILE A 105 -13.45 -7.82 -5.29
N ASN A 106 -12.30 -8.49 -5.23
CA ASN A 106 -11.95 -9.33 -4.08
C ASN A 106 -10.44 -9.33 -3.84
N HIS A 107 -10.07 -9.31 -2.54
CA HIS A 107 -8.70 -9.48 -2.10
C HIS A 107 -8.68 -10.35 -0.85
N LYS A 108 -8.15 -11.57 -0.96
CA LYS A 108 -7.88 -12.46 0.16
C LYS A 108 -6.42 -12.36 0.57
N TYR A 109 -6.15 -12.36 1.86
CA TYR A 109 -4.78 -12.33 2.39
C TYR A 109 -4.71 -12.90 3.80
N GLY A 110 -3.55 -13.47 4.13
CA GLY A 110 -3.27 -14.01 5.46
C GLY A 110 -1.95 -14.76 5.50
N GLU A 111 -1.55 -15.14 6.71
CA GLU A 111 -0.44 -16.04 6.91
C GLU A 111 -0.84 -17.45 6.47
N VAL A 112 0.10 -18.16 5.83
CA VAL A 112 -0.14 -19.52 5.33
C VAL A 112 -0.37 -20.46 6.52
N GLY A 113 -1.51 -21.17 6.48
CA GLY A 113 -1.91 -22.09 7.57
C GLY A 113 -2.72 -21.45 8.69
N PHE A 114 -2.97 -20.15 8.65
CA PHE A 114 -3.80 -19.43 9.61
C PHE A 114 -5.04 -18.82 8.96
N PRO A 115 -6.10 -18.57 9.74
CA PRO A 115 -7.26 -17.82 9.25
C PRO A 115 -6.84 -16.45 8.73
N GLY A 116 -7.33 -16.10 7.55
CA GLY A 116 -7.02 -14.86 6.89
C GLY A 116 -8.16 -13.85 6.89
N PHE A 117 -8.01 -12.88 6.01
CA PHE A 117 -9.01 -11.85 5.76
C PHE A 117 -9.44 -11.85 4.30
N GLU A 118 -10.69 -11.51 4.07
CA GLU A 118 -11.24 -11.27 2.74
C GLU A 118 -11.81 -9.85 2.68
N LYS A 119 -11.35 -9.07 1.69
CA LYS A 119 -11.89 -7.75 1.36
C LYS A 119 -12.77 -7.88 0.11
N LYS A 120 -13.99 -7.37 0.18
CA LYS A 120 -14.92 -7.32 -0.95
C LYS A 120 -15.23 -5.89 -1.31
N TYR A 121 -15.29 -5.63 -2.60
CA TYR A 121 -15.57 -4.31 -3.16
C TYR A 121 -16.73 -4.41 -4.13
N THR A 122 -17.69 -3.52 -4.04
CA THR A 122 -18.83 -3.45 -4.95
C THR A 122 -18.85 -2.08 -5.62
N TYR A 123 -18.95 -2.08 -6.94
CA TYR A 123 -18.96 -0.88 -7.77
C TYR A 123 -20.32 -0.70 -8.45
N LEU A 124 -20.65 0.55 -8.73
CA LEU A 124 -21.77 0.94 -9.59
C LEU A 124 -21.29 2.05 -10.50
N ASN A 125 -21.37 1.86 -11.82
CA ASN A 125 -20.88 2.79 -12.83
C ASN A 125 -19.40 3.19 -12.60
N GLY A 126 -18.54 2.23 -12.30
CA GLY A 126 -17.12 2.44 -12.00
C GLY A 126 -16.80 3.07 -10.64
N LEU A 127 -17.81 3.43 -9.85
CA LEU A 127 -17.61 4.05 -8.53
C LEU A 127 -17.78 3.04 -7.41
N LEU A 128 -16.84 3.02 -6.46
CA LEU A 128 -16.91 2.18 -5.27
C LEU A 128 -18.12 2.57 -4.41
N MET A 129 -19.03 1.62 -4.19
CA MET A 129 -20.25 1.79 -3.38
C MET A 129 -20.13 1.12 -2.03
N ARG A 130 -19.42 0.00 -1.96
CA ARG A 130 -19.31 -0.79 -0.73
C ARG A 130 -17.95 -1.45 -0.62
N TYR A 131 -17.40 -1.43 0.57
CA TYR A 131 -16.22 -2.16 0.98
C TYR A 131 -16.56 -2.97 2.23
N GLU A 132 -16.14 -4.22 2.27
CA GLU A 132 -16.29 -5.11 3.41
C GLU A 132 -14.97 -5.82 3.71
N ARG A 133 -14.65 -5.99 4.99
CA ARG A 133 -13.57 -6.85 5.46
C ARG A 133 -14.17 -7.98 6.30
N TYR A 134 -14.05 -9.18 5.80
CA TYR A 134 -14.42 -10.42 6.49
C TYR A 134 -13.18 -11.01 7.16
N SER A 135 -13.31 -11.46 8.40
CA SER A 135 -12.29 -12.25 9.10
C SER A 135 -12.72 -13.73 9.11
N GLU A 136 -11.82 -14.59 8.62
CA GLU A 136 -12.05 -16.05 8.62
C GLU A 136 -12.00 -16.63 10.04
N GLU A 137 -11.23 -16.03 10.96
CA GLU A 137 -11.13 -16.45 12.36
C GLU A 137 -12.47 -16.32 13.10
N VAL A 138 -13.08 -15.15 13.00
CA VAL A 138 -14.34 -14.85 13.70
C VAL A 138 -15.57 -15.06 12.82
N LYS A 139 -15.41 -15.47 11.55
CA LYS A 139 -16.45 -15.80 10.56
C LYS A 139 -17.52 -14.72 10.37
N ARG A 140 -17.10 -13.46 10.33
CA ARG A 140 -17.99 -12.31 10.12
C ARG A 140 -17.27 -11.12 9.48
N ASN A 141 -18.06 -10.15 9.02
CA ASN A 141 -17.53 -8.86 8.61
C ASN A 141 -17.08 -8.06 9.85
N THR A 142 -15.80 -7.71 9.88
CA THR A 142 -15.19 -6.86 10.92
C THR A 142 -15.21 -5.39 10.53
N LYS A 143 -15.40 -5.08 9.24
CA LYS A 143 -15.54 -3.71 8.76
C LYS A 143 -16.47 -3.66 7.56
N THR A 144 -17.38 -2.70 7.55
CA THR A 144 -18.20 -2.34 6.39
C THR A 144 -18.14 -0.85 6.17
N VAL A 145 -17.90 -0.44 4.93
CA VAL A 145 -17.97 0.96 4.50
C VAL A 145 -18.98 1.07 3.37
N LEU A 146 -19.95 1.95 3.51
CA LEU A 146 -20.93 2.27 2.48
C LEU A 146 -20.65 3.68 1.98
N TYR A 147 -20.47 3.84 0.68
CA TYR A 147 -20.23 5.14 0.05
C TYR A 147 -21.49 5.66 -0.63
N THR A 148 -21.71 6.95 -0.54
CA THR A 148 -22.66 7.69 -1.38
C THR A 148 -21.85 8.50 -2.40
N ASN A 149 -22.20 8.37 -3.66
CA ASN A 149 -21.53 9.07 -4.76
C ASN A 149 -22.54 10.00 -5.44
N ASP A 150 -22.06 11.14 -5.89
CA ASP A 150 -22.80 12.11 -6.70
C ASP A 150 -21.87 12.69 -7.77
N ASN A 151 -22.39 12.82 -9.01
CA ASN A 151 -21.66 13.39 -10.15
C ASN A 151 -20.23 12.80 -10.34
N GLY A 152 -20.08 11.48 -10.19
CA GLY A 152 -18.80 10.78 -10.35
C GLY A 152 -17.83 10.93 -9.20
N LYS A 153 -18.24 11.49 -8.06
CA LYS A 153 -17.39 11.70 -6.88
C LYS A 153 -18.03 11.16 -5.61
N ARG A 154 -17.22 10.68 -4.68
CA ARG A 154 -17.68 10.36 -3.33
C ARG A 154 -18.14 11.63 -2.61
N VAL A 155 -19.29 11.59 -1.97
CA VAL A 155 -19.80 12.72 -1.19
C VAL A 155 -19.92 12.39 0.29
N SER A 156 -20.17 11.12 0.64
CA SER A 156 -20.20 10.67 2.02
C SER A 156 -19.91 9.19 2.17
N SER A 157 -19.59 8.76 3.39
CA SER A 157 -19.57 7.35 3.75
C SER A 157 -20.16 7.11 5.14
N TYR A 158 -20.60 5.86 5.35
CA TYR A 158 -20.90 5.28 6.65
C TYR A 158 -19.93 4.13 6.89
N ILE A 159 -19.30 4.10 8.05
CA ILE A 159 -18.31 3.11 8.45
C ILE A 159 -18.83 2.43 9.70
N SER A 160 -18.98 1.10 9.63
CA SER A 160 -19.21 0.23 10.78
C SER A 160 -18.02 -0.69 10.95
N GLU A 161 -17.41 -0.69 12.13
CA GLU A 161 -16.24 -1.49 12.44
C GLU A 161 -16.44 -2.18 13.78
N GLN A 162 -16.16 -3.47 13.84
CA GLN A 162 -16.20 -4.29 15.05
C GLN A 162 -14.83 -4.89 15.31
N ASP A 163 -14.41 -4.93 16.57
CA ASP A 163 -13.23 -5.69 16.96
C ASP A 163 -13.46 -7.20 16.76
N GLU A 164 -12.41 -7.98 16.67
CA GLU A 164 -12.49 -9.44 16.45
C GLU A 164 -13.25 -10.18 17.57
N LYS A 165 -13.24 -9.63 18.78
CA LYS A 165 -13.95 -10.19 19.93
C LYS A 165 -15.41 -9.76 20.02
N ALA A 166 -15.87 -8.85 19.16
CA ALA A 166 -17.20 -8.20 19.20
C ALA A 166 -17.49 -7.46 20.51
N THR A 167 -16.45 -7.09 21.23
CA THR A 167 -16.59 -6.37 22.49
C THR A 167 -16.82 -4.88 22.26
N MET A 168 -16.35 -4.36 21.12
CA MET A 168 -16.56 -2.98 20.72
C MET A 168 -17.06 -2.89 19.29
N SER A 169 -18.06 -2.05 19.07
CA SER A 169 -18.53 -1.64 17.76
C SER A 169 -18.41 -0.14 17.66
N THR A 170 -17.81 0.33 16.57
CA THR A 170 -17.72 1.75 16.28
C THR A 170 -18.45 2.08 14.99
N GLU A 171 -19.20 3.19 15.03
CA GLU A 171 -19.80 3.77 13.85
C GLU A 171 -19.15 5.13 13.58
N LYS A 172 -18.81 5.39 12.33
CA LYS A 172 -18.28 6.67 11.88
C LYS A 172 -18.99 7.10 10.60
N TYR A 173 -19.02 8.38 10.37
CA TYR A 173 -19.66 9.00 9.23
C TYR A 173 -18.65 9.93 8.58
N SER A 174 -18.56 9.94 7.25
CA SER A 174 -17.64 10.86 6.58
C SER A 174 -18.40 11.75 5.59
N SER A 175 -17.82 12.93 5.36
CA SER A 175 -18.12 13.77 4.20
C SER A 175 -16.85 13.95 3.38
N PHE A 176 -17.02 14.05 2.06
CA PHE A 176 -15.92 14.28 1.12
C PHE A 176 -16.11 15.60 0.41
N THR A 177 -15.04 16.38 0.31
CA THR A 177 -14.95 17.59 -0.48
C THR A 177 -13.69 17.53 -1.35
N TYR A 178 -13.69 18.29 -2.44
CA TYR A 178 -12.59 18.29 -3.41
C TYR A 178 -12.12 19.72 -3.63
N LYS A 179 -10.86 19.98 -3.36
CA LYS A 179 -10.25 21.30 -3.49
C LYS A 179 -8.78 21.18 -3.90
N ASP A 180 -8.36 21.98 -4.86
CA ASP A 180 -6.96 22.08 -5.32
C ASP A 180 -6.33 20.71 -5.67
N GLY A 181 -7.10 19.83 -6.35
CA GLY A 181 -6.65 18.50 -6.73
C GLY A 181 -6.62 17.46 -5.58
N LYS A 182 -7.06 17.84 -4.39
CA LYS A 182 -7.14 16.97 -3.21
C LYS A 182 -8.55 16.48 -2.97
N GLU A 183 -8.68 15.23 -2.53
CA GLU A 183 -9.87 14.74 -1.84
C GLU A 183 -9.69 14.98 -0.34
N ILE A 184 -10.66 15.61 0.28
CA ILE A 184 -10.67 15.90 1.72
C ILE A 184 -11.78 15.09 2.36
N GLU A 185 -11.43 14.09 3.15
CA GLU A 185 -12.36 13.31 3.95
C GLU A 185 -12.41 13.90 5.37
N THR A 186 -13.62 14.25 5.83
CA THR A 186 -13.86 14.61 7.22
C THR A 186 -14.68 13.51 7.89
N VAL A 187 -14.14 12.87 8.92
CA VAL A 187 -14.75 11.75 9.65
C VAL A 187 -15.33 12.26 10.97
N TYR A 188 -16.55 11.82 11.25
CA TYR A 188 -17.32 12.17 12.44
C TYR A 188 -17.62 10.92 13.26
N SER A 189 -17.63 11.05 14.59
CA SER A 189 -18.03 9.99 15.51
C SER A 189 -19.54 9.93 15.74
N ASP A 190 -20.32 10.84 15.15
CA ASP A 190 -21.77 10.94 15.34
C ASP A 190 -22.50 11.11 14.00
N LYS A 191 -23.72 10.57 13.91
CA LYS A 191 -24.57 10.62 12.73
C LYS A 191 -24.96 12.05 12.33
N ALA A 192 -25.09 12.95 13.31
CA ALA A 192 -25.39 14.37 13.06
C ALA A 192 -24.21 15.12 12.45
N ARG A 193 -23.02 14.50 12.37
CA ARG A 193 -21.78 15.08 11.83
C ARG A 193 -21.35 16.35 12.54
N THR A 194 -21.44 16.36 13.85
CA THR A 194 -21.05 17.51 14.69
C THR A 194 -19.70 17.30 15.37
N LYS A 195 -19.27 16.04 15.56
CA LYS A 195 -18.04 15.68 16.29
C LYS A 195 -17.01 15.12 15.33
N ILE A 196 -16.13 15.99 14.82
CA ILE A 196 -15.00 15.60 13.96
C ILE A 196 -13.99 14.81 14.79
N VAL A 197 -13.59 13.65 14.27
CA VAL A 197 -12.53 12.80 14.87
C VAL A 197 -11.31 12.65 13.96
N MET A 198 -11.45 12.91 12.66
CA MET A 198 -10.35 12.86 11.71
C MET A 198 -10.62 13.73 10.49
N VAL A 199 -9.57 14.31 9.95
CA VAL A 199 -9.55 14.92 8.62
C VAL A 199 -8.38 14.30 7.85
N ALA A 200 -8.63 13.79 6.65
CA ALA A 200 -7.62 13.29 5.74
C ALA A 200 -7.65 14.10 4.44
N GLU A 201 -6.51 14.64 4.03
CA GLU A 201 -6.31 15.25 2.72
C GLU A 201 -5.50 14.29 1.88
N THR A 202 -6.02 13.87 0.73
CA THR A 202 -5.42 12.84 -0.12
C THR A 202 -5.26 13.34 -1.55
N ILE A 203 -4.08 13.14 -2.13
CA ILE A 203 -3.79 13.37 -3.54
C ILE A 203 -3.59 12.01 -4.21
N TYR A 204 -4.15 11.82 -5.40
CA TYR A 204 -4.02 10.61 -6.21
C TYR A 204 -3.25 10.88 -7.50
N ASP A 205 -2.58 9.84 -8.02
CA ASP A 205 -2.04 9.88 -9.38
C ASP A 205 -3.13 9.54 -10.42
N ASP A 206 -2.75 9.55 -11.71
CA ASP A 206 -3.66 9.26 -12.82
C ASP A 206 -4.20 7.81 -12.82
N LEU A 207 -3.61 6.91 -12.04
CA LEU A 207 -4.06 5.54 -11.85
C LEU A 207 -4.93 5.38 -10.59
N GLY A 208 -5.27 6.48 -9.91
CA GLY A 208 -6.07 6.49 -8.68
C GLY A 208 -5.32 6.01 -7.44
N ARG A 209 -4.00 6.01 -7.53
CA ARG A 209 -3.14 5.60 -6.42
C ARG A 209 -2.82 6.84 -5.55
N ILE A 210 -2.80 6.75 -4.16
CA ILE A 210 -2.53 7.89 -3.22
C ILE A 210 -1.07 8.37 -3.32
N ILE A 211 -0.69 9.62 -3.56
CA ILE A 211 0.68 10.16 -3.68
C ILE A 211 1.13 11.00 -2.54
N GLN A 212 0.15 11.48 -1.84
CA GLN A 212 0.36 12.22 -0.63
C GLN A 212 -0.88 12.11 0.23
N GLN A 213 -0.69 11.92 1.50
CA GLN A 213 -1.79 11.95 2.44
C GLN A 213 -1.39 12.66 3.73
N GLU A 214 -2.25 13.57 4.16
CA GLU A 214 -2.19 14.22 5.46
C GLU A 214 -3.38 13.75 6.29
N ILE A 215 -3.14 13.19 7.46
CA ILE A 215 -4.19 12.75 8.37
C ILE A 215 -4.01 13.47 9.71
N ARG A 216 -5.04 14.17 10.15
CA ARG A 216 -5.11 14.80 11.47
C ARG A 216 -6.33 14.28 12.19
N GLY A 217 -6.19 13.88 13.43
CA GLY A 217 -7.30 13.30 14.16
C GLY A 217 -7.12 13.29 15.66
N ILE A 218 -8.07 12.63 16.30
CA ILE A 218 -8.08 12.42 17.75
C ILE A 218 -8.18 10.91 17.98
N ASP A 219 -7.14 10.34 18.60
CA ASP A 219 -7.19 8.96 19.07
C ASP A 219 -8.10 8.89 20.30
N MET A 220 -9.19 8.13 20.17
CA MET A 220 -10.16 7.91 21.23
C MET A 220 -9.95 6.56 21.96
N TYR A 221 -9.00 5.73 21.52
CA TYR A 221 -8.80 4.36 22.05
C TYR A 221 -7.80 4.31 23.21
N SER A 222 -6.97 5.32 23.38
CA SER A 222 -5.94 5.39 24.46
C SER A 222 -6.48 5.71 25.84
N GLY A 223 -7.81 5.80 26.01
CA GLY A 223 -8.47 6.17 27.28
C GLY A 223 -8.42 7.67 27.59
N LYS A 224 -7.62 8.45 26.89
CA LYS A 224 -7.64 9.92 26.87
C LYS A 224 -7.56 10.39 25.43
N PRO A 225 -8.40 11.35 25.00
CA PRO A 225 -8.31 11.91 23.64
C PRO A 225 -6.90 12.47 23.41
N GLN A 226 -6.20 11.92 22.44
CA GLN A 226 -4.87 12.38 22.05
C GLN A 226 -4.89 12.78 20.57
N LYS A 227 -4.45 14.01 20.29
CA LYS A 227 -4.31 14.44 18.90
C LYS A 227 -3.16 13.72 18.22
N TYR A 228 -3.35 13.38 16.97
CA TYR A 228 -2.30 12.86 16.11
C TYR A 228 -2.29 13.56 14.77
N HIS A 229 -1.11 13.60 14.15
CA HIS A 229 -0.92 14.08 12.80
C HIS A 229 0.07 13.13 12.10
N HIS A 230 -0.34 12.64 10.94
CA HIS A 230 0.48 11.79 10.08
C HIS A 230 0.59 12.42 8.70
N HIS A 231 1.77 12.34 8.13
CA HIS A 231 2.04 12.68 6.75
C HIS A 231 2.65 11.48 6.06
N SER A 232 2.21 11.18 4.84
CA SER A 232 2.82 10.15 4.02
C SER A 232 2.99 10.61 2.58
N GLU A 233 4.11 10.22 1.98
CA GLU A 233 4.38 10.35 0.55
C GLU A 233 4.86 9.02 0.00
N THR A 234 4.36 8.62 -1.18
CA THR A 234 4.75 7.36 -1.81
C THR A 234 5.07 7.57 -3.29
N LYS A 235 6.09 6.89 -3.80
CA LYS A 235 6.44 6.81 -5.22
C LYS A 235 6.34 5.37 -5.70
N TYR A 236 5.93 5.17 -6.95
CA TYR A 236 5.71 3.83 -7.51
C TYR A 236 6.52 3.61 -8.76
N GLY A 237 6.93 2.35 -8.92
CA GLY A 237 7.54 1.84 -10.13
C GLY A 237 6.52 1.41 -11.18
N ILE A 238 7.07 0.84 -12.24
CA ILE A 238 6.31 0.46 -13.45
C ILE A 238 5.34 -0.70 -13.22
N PHE A 239 5.58 -1.54 -12.21
CA PHE A 239 4.71 -2.65 -11.81
C PHE A 239 3.77 -2.29 -10.66
N GLY A 240 3.82 -1.04 -10.16
CA GLY A 240 3.06 -0.58 -9.01
C GLY A 240 3.74 -0.85 -7.68
N GLU A 241 4.99 -1.29 -7.69
CA GLU A 241 5.84 -1.43 -6.51
C GLU A 241 6.20 -0.07 -5.93
N GLU A 242 6.33 0.02 -4.62
CA GLU A 242 6.74 1.25 -3.95
C GLU A 242 8.25 1.47 -4.13
N LEU A 243 8.63 2.58 -4.79
CA LEU A 243 10.04 3.01 -4.91
C LEU A 243 10.47 3.85 -3.72
N SER A 244 9.56 4.58 -3.11
CA SER A 244 9.79 5.19 -1.81
C SER A 244 8.46 5.39 -1.08
N ALA A 245 8.47 5.16 0.22
CA ALA A 245 7.38 5.48 1.12
C ALA A 245 7.95 6.25 2.31
N LEU A 246 7.53 7.50 2.46
CA LEU A 246 7.82 8.33 3.62
C LEU A 246 6.59 8.31 4.52
N TYR A 247 6.82 8.09 5.80
CA TYR A 247 5.80 8.21 6.83
C TYR A 247 6.32 9.01 8.01
N ASP A 248 5.70 10.14 8.28
CA ASP A 248 6.01 11.02 9.41
C ASP A 248 4.84 11.06 10.38
N SER A 249 5.13 10.97 11.68
CA SER A 249 4.16 11.24 12.74
C SER A 249 4.62 12.43 13.57
N TYR A 250 3.66 13.21 14.03
CA TYR A 250 3.90 14.40 14.81
C TYR A 250 3.05 14.40 16.10
N ASP A 251 3.61 14.95 17.16
CA ASP A 251 2.90 15.20 18.41
C ASP A 251 1.95 16.41 18.31
N GLU A 252 1.24 16.70 19.39
CA GLU A 252 0.32 17.84 19.48
C GLU A 252 0.99 19.22 19.29
N LYS A 253 2.32 19.29 19.46
CA LYS A 253 3.11 20.52 19.30
C LYS A 253 3.68 20.65 17.87
N GLY A 254 3.45 19.64 17.01
CA GLY A 254 4.00 19.59 15.67
C GLY A 254 5.47 19.11 15.63
N THR A 255 5.97 18.51 16.71
CA THR A 255 7.31 17.91 16.74
C THR A 255 7.22 16.51 16.13
N ALA A 256 8.13 16.19 15.20
CA ALA A 256 8.20 14.85 14.62
C ALA A 256 8.53 13.83 15.71
N THR A 257 7.66 12.83 15.87
CA THR A 257 7.81 11.75 16.85
C THR A 257 8.29 10.46 16.22
N MET A 258 8.04 10.29 14.94
CA MET A 258 8.51 9.17 14.14
C MET A 258 8.73 9.65 12.71
N ARG A 259 9.81 9.18 12.12
CA ARG A 259 10.04 9.26 10.67
C ARG A 259 10.47 7.87 10.22
N ASP A 260 9.74 7.33 9.26
CA ASP A 260 10.09 6.09 8.57
C ASP A 260 10.19 6.39 7.06
N LEU A 261 11.26 5.90 6.46
CA LEU A 261 11.52 6.09 5.04
C LEU A 261 12.02 4.78 4.45
N ASP A 262 11.18 4.19 3.63
CA ASP A 262 11.53 3.05 2.80
C ASP A 262 11.89 3.54 1.40
N VAL A 263 13.02 3.08 0.87
CA VAL A 263 13.50 3.45 -0.47
C VAL A 263 13.99 2.21 -1.20
N LEU A 264 13.43 1.98 -2.38
CA LEU A 264 13.94 1.02 -3.35
C LEU A 264 14.63 1.76 -4.49
N THR A 265 15.93 1.56 -4.64
CA THR A 265 16.73 2.14 -5.72
C THR A 265 17.20 1.03 -6.65
N TYR A 266 16.79 1.07 -7.91
CA TYR A 266 17.29 0.14 -8.92
C TYR A 266 18.71 0.52 -9.37
N THR A 267 19.60 -0.47 -9.38
CA THR A 267 21.04 -0.27 -9.69
C THR A 267 21.45 -0.87 -11.02
N LYS A 268 20.68 -1.87 -11.54
CA LYS A 268 20.93 -2.48 -12.85
C LYS A 268 19.65 -2.78 -13.59
N TYR A 269 19.75 -2.76 -14.91
CA TYR A 269 18.65 -3.03 -15.84
C TYR A 269 19.09 -4.02 -16.90
N ASN A 270 18.17 -4.81 -17.45
CA ASN A 270 18.42 -5.68 -18.59
C ASN A 270 18.32 -4.90 -19.91
N ASP A 271 18.58 -5.57 -21.04
CA ASP A 271 18.54 -4.98 -22.39
C ASP A 271 17.15 -4.43 -22.79
N GLN A 272 16.09 -4.84 -22.09
CA GLN A 272 14.74 -4.33 -22.29
C GLN A 272 14.44 -3.11 -21.40
N GLY A 273 15.41 -2.65 -20.59
CA GLY A 273 15.26 -1.54 -19.64
C GLY A 273 14.48 -1.92 -18.38
N LEU A 274 14.30 -3.22 -18.09
CA LEU A 274 13.64 -3.69 -16.87
C LEU A 274 14.66 -3.79 -15.73
N PRO A 275 14.33 -3.34 -14.51
CA PRO A 275 15.24 -3.42 -13.38
C PRO A 275 15.51 -4.88 -12.98
N ILE A 276 16.78 -5.24 -12.77
CA ILE A 276 17.19 -6.61 -12.40
C ILE A 276 17.95 -6.67 -11.07
N GLU A 277 18.50 -5.55 -10.59
CA GLU A 277 19.09 -5.44 -9.27
C GLU A 277 18.72 -4.09 -8.65
N GLY A 278 18.70 -4.04 -7.32
CA GLY A 278 18.46 -2.84 -6.55
C GLY A 278 18.94 -2.95 -5.11
N ILE A 279 18.75 -1.86 -4.39
CA ILE A 279 18.97 -1.75 -2.96
C ILE A 279 17.68 -1.26 -2.33
N GLU A 280 17.13 -2.03 -1.41
CA GLU A 280 16.00 -1.65 -0.56
C GLU A 280 16.56 -1.13 0.77
N THR A 281 16.15 0.06 1.18
CA THR A 281 16.51 0.65 2.47
C THR A 281 15.24 0.83 3.27
N SER A 282 15.17 0.20 4.44
CA SER A 282 14.03 0.29 5.35
C SER A 282 14.52 0.38 6.79
N ALA A 283 14.00 1.32 7.57
CA ALA A 283 14.39 1.56 8.97
C ALA A 283 15.92 1.63 9.15
N GLY A 284 16.63 2.23 8.19
CA GLY A 284 18.10 2.37 8.19
C GLY A 284 18.89 1.09 7.88
N ARG A 285 18.23 0.00 7.52
CA ARG A 285 18.86 -1.22 7.02
C ARG A 285 18.84 -1.22 5.50
N GLN A 286 19.94 -1.73 4.93
CA GLN A 286 20.04 -1.88 3.48
C GLN A 286 20.11 -3.37 3.14
N GLU A 287 19.29 -3.77 2.19
CA GLU A 287 19.27 -5.12 1.63
C GLU A 287 19.44 -5.03 0.11
N LYS A 288 20.32 -5.88 -0.42
CA LYS A 288 20.40 -6.05 -1.88
C LYS A 288 19.18 -6.83 -2.33
N ILE A 289 18.61 -6.44 -3.48
CA ILE A 289 17.58 -7.21 -4.15
C ILE A 289 18.03 -7.64 -5.55
N THR A 290 17.50 -8.76 -6.03
CA THR A 290 17.53 -9.16 -7.44
C THR A 290 16.12 -9.46 -7.91
N ILE A 291 15.86 -9.25 -9.22
CA ILE A 291 14.53 -9.35 -9.81
C ILE A 291 14.60 -10.26 -11.02
N GLU A 292 13.74 -11.26 -11.05
CA GLU A 292 13.55 -12.19 -12.15
C GLU A 292 12.17 -12.02 -12.77
N TYR A 293 12.09 -12.17 -14.09
CA TYR A 293 10.86 -12.01 -14.86
C TYR A 293 10.51 -13.31 -15.58
N LYS A 294 9.22 -13.66 -15.57
CA LYS A 294 8.62 -14.61 -16.47
C LYS A 294 7.65 -13.88 -17.39
N PHE A 295 7.72 -14.16 -18.67
CA PHE A 295 6.90 -13.51 -19.69
C PHE A 295 5.80 -14.45 -20.17
N PHE A 296 4.67 -13.87 -20.57
CA PHE A 296 3.63 -14.63 -21.27
C PHE A 296 4.19 -15.24 -22.56
N LYS A 297 3.76 -16.45 -22.87
CA LYS A 297 4.04 -17.12 -24.12
C LYS A 297 3.15 -16.63 -25.27
#